data_fd945c393d4472046d9b0ac6a6fccb20
#
_entry.id   fd945c393d4472046d9b0ac6a6fccb20
#
_cell.length_a   1.000
_cell.length_b   1.000
_cell.length_c   1.000
_cell.angle_alpha   90.00
_cell.angle_beta   90.00
_cell.angle_gamma   90.00
#
_symmetry.space_group_name_H-M   'P 1'
#
loop_
_entity.id
_entity.type
_entity.pdbx_description
1 polymer ?
#
loop_
_entity_poly.entity_id
_entity_poly.type
_entity_poly.pdbx_seq_one_letter_code
_entity_poly.pdbx_strand_id
1 'polypeptide(L)'
;SSENTLSYKLETKSGHNIDALAGFTAYRYKSDNFTLSGQGYMDDDVLWNNMNAVTDKETYSAATGLTKRTKMSLLARFNYNYKQRYYLTVTGRYDGSSNFAANNKWGFFPSVALKWNAAKENFLKDVRWIDELSLRLSAGRTGNDAISAYRSLAAMSSTTSGYLFDGMQPGAYYRSRLASPNLTWEKTDLYNAALDLAFFNNRLMITAEGYISKTRDLLLTVQTASATGYTSRYANIGKTSNKGVELSIESRNIVRPKFSWTTNLTIAHNKQNVDDIGSEDFVTALSSPGNNPYMMYGYVKGYPLNALWGFKYGGTWKSVEEFERNSVTNTYVSALAINSDAASRKASLGMPRYYDINNDGSLNNDDLVYQGNADPDLYGGLQNNFRFGRLNVGIYFTYSLGGKIYNYSELYMAGSSMSNQYRYMLEAWHPVRNPQSNLPRAGAVDAHVPSDLMIYDASYIRLKNITVGYTFDLSKRSKFIRDITLNLSAENLHIWKKYNGFDPDVSTDSSDSALRRVDLGAYPKPRTIVFSIQLRY
;
A
#
# COMPACT_ATOMS: atom_id res chain seq x y z
N SER A 1 -28.50 -2.89 5.56
CA SER A 1 -28.29 -4.17 4.86
C SER A 1 -29.33 -5.18 5.28
N SER A 2 -29.67 -6.08 4.39
CA SER A 2 -30.46 -7.28 4.67
C SER A 2 -29.70 -8.46 4.12
N GLU A 3 -29.57 -9.51 4.93
CA GLU A 3 -28.90 -10.76 4.56
C GLU A 3 -29.82 -11.91 4.95
N ASN A 4 -30.12 -12.77 3.99
CA ASN A 4 -30.96 -13.93 4.18
C ASN A 4 -30.20 -15.14 3.65
N THR A 5 -30.00 -16.15 4.48
CA THR A 5 -29.30 -17.37 4.12
C THR A 5 -30.11 -18.59 4.50
N LEU A 6 -30.04 -19.60 3.65
CA LEU A 6 -30.56 -20.93 3.89
C LEU A 6 -29.39 -21.89 3.85
N SER A 7 -29.22 -22.70 4.89
CA SER A 7 -28.16 -23.71 4.97
C SER A 7 -28.76 -25.11 5.15
N TYR A 8 -28.13 -26.08 4.53
CA TYR A 8 -28.47 -27.49 4.63
C TYR A 8 -27.21 -28.29 4.95
N LYS A 9 -27.27 -29.14 5.97
CA LYS A 9 -26.18 -30.02 6.35
C LYS A 9 -26.66 -31.46 6.34
N LEU A 10 -25.84 -32.33 5.75
CA LEU A 10 -26.07 -33.77 5.70
C LEU A 10 -24.78 -34.49 6.06
N GLU A 11 -24.85 -35.34 7.07
CA GLU A 11 -23.79 -36.27 7.45
C GLU A 11 -24.30 -37.70 7.35
N THR A 12 -23.55 -38.55 6.64
CA THR A 12 -23.93 -39.93 6.45
C THR A 12 -22.98 -40.88 7.19
N LYS A 13 -23.48 -42.04 7.60
CA LYS A 13 -22.66 -43.09 8.23
C LYS A 13 -21.57 -43.64 7.30
N SER A 14 -21.73 -43.51 5.99
CA SER A 14 -20.76 -43.89 4.97
C SER A 14 -19.60 -42.89 4.81
N GLY A 15 -19.63 -41.75 5.55
CA GLY A 15 -18.57 -40.76 5.59
C GLY A 15 -18.70 -39.65 4.55
N HIS A 16 -19.89 -39.48 3.94
CA HIS A 16 -20.19 -38.32 3.11
C HIS A 16 -20.74 -37.19 3.97
N ASN A 17 -20.14 -36.02 3.92
CA ASN A 17 -20.60 -34.82 4.57
C ASN A 17 -20.84 -33.74 3.52
N ILE A 18 -22.03 -33.17 3.52
CA ILE A 18 -22.45 -32.09 2.62
C ILE A 18 -22.88 -30.90 3.46
N ASP A 19 -22.41 -29.72 3.09
CA ASP A 19 -22.88 -28.44 3.63
C ASP A 19 -23.19 -27.53 2.43
N ALA A 20 -24.44 -27.21 2.23
CA ALA A 20 -24.90 -26.34 1.16
C ALA A 20 -25.50 -25.07 1.75
N LEU A 21 -25.17 -23.94 1.13
CA LEU A 21 -25.70 -22.64 1.53
C LEU A 21 -26.15 -21.88 0.28
N ALA A 22 -27.34 -21.29 0.35
CA ALA A 22 -27.84 -20.31 -0.61
C ALA A 22 -28.18 -19.01 0.12
N GLY A 23 -27.94 -17.87 -0.49
CA GLY A 23 -28.18 -16.60 0.15
C GLY A 23 -28.52 -15.49 -0.82
N PHE A 24 -29.23 -14.50 -0.29
CA PHE A 24 -29.53 -13.24 -0.94
C PHE A 24 -29.11 -12.10 0.00
N THR A 25 -28.40 -11.11 -0.55
CA THR A 25 -28.04 -9.90 0.19
C THR A 25 -28.48 -8.65 -0.56
N ALA A 26 -28.98 -7.66 0.18
CA ALA A 26 -29.31 -6.35 -0.34
C ALA A 26 -28.69 -5.28 0.54
N TYR A 27 -27.97 -4.35 -0.07
CA TYR A 27 -27.29 -3.26 0.61
C TYR A 27 -27.70 -1.92 0.00
N ARG A 28 -28.06 -0.96 0.84
CA ARG A 28 -28.32 0.43 0.46
C ARG A 28 -27.50 1.35 1.35
N TYR A 29 -26.77 2.23 0.73
CA TYR A 29 -26.01 3.29 1.39
C TYR A 29 -26.57 4.64 0.92
N LYS A 30 -26.78 5.57 1.86
CA LYS A 30 -27.11 6.95 1.63
C LYS A 30 -26.26 7.79 2.58
N SER A 31 -25.59 8.77 2.05
CA SER A 31 -24.85 9.77 2.83
C SER A 31 -25.30 11.14 2.40
N ASP A 32 -25.78 11.90 3.35
CA ASP A 32 -26.06 13.32 3.22
C ASP A 32 -25.01 14.04 4.06
N ASN A 33 -24.28 14.96 3.47
CA ASN A 33 -23.33 15.79 4.19
C ASN A 33 -23.61 17.27 3.96
N PHE A 34 -23.42 18.02 4.99
CA PHE A 34 -23.46 19.48 4.99
C PHE A 34 -22.15 19.96 5.61
N THR A 35 -21.49 20.87 4.93
CA THR A 35 -20.26 21.51 5.40
C THR A 35 -20.48 23.01 5.42
N LEU A 36 -20.17 23.65 6.55
CA LEU A 36 -20.13 25.09 6.69
C LEU A 36 -18.72 25.45 7.18
N SER A 37 -18.07 26.38 6.52
CA SER A 37 -16.76 26.87 6.91
C SER A 37 -16.73 28.40 6.94
N GLY A 38 -15.84 28.95 7.76
CA GLY A 38 -15.62 30.39 7.88
C GLY A 38 -14.27 30.66 8.55
N GLN A 39 -13.71 31.81 8.35
CA GLN A 39 -12.41 32.24 8.88
C GLN A 39 -12.55 33.51 9.76
N GLY A 40 -11.51 33.78 10.56
CA GLY A 40 -11.46 35.00 11.38
C GLY A 40 -12.27 34.87 12.67
N TYR A 41 -12.11 33.78 13.42
CA TYR A 41 -12.56 33.71 14.80
C TYR A 41 -11.69 34.66 15.68
N MET A 42 -12.32 35.36 16.62
CA MET A 42 -11.60 36.17 17.60
C MET A 42 -10.95 35.33 18.69
N ASP A 43 -11.49 34.13 18.96
CA ASP A 43 -11.10 33.26 20.06
C ASP A 43 -11.19 31.80 19.61
N ASP A 44 -10.12 31.06 19.82
CA ASP A 44 -10.04 29.64 19.47
C ASP A 44 -10.87 28.76 20.42
N ASP A 45 -11.25 29.22 21.60
CA ASP A 45 -12.06 28.47 22.57
C ASP A 45 -13.48 28.19 22.07
N VAL A 46 -13.97 28.98 21.12
CA VAL A 46 -15.30 28.80 20.52
C VAL A 46 -15.35 27.61 19.59
N LEU A 47 -14.24 27.29 18.95
CA LEU A 47 -14.11 26.21 17.95
C LEU A 47 -15.23 26.33 16.89
N TRP A 48 -15.74 25.16 16.46
CA TRP A 48 -16.84 25.05 15.50
C TRP A 48 -18.24 25.20 16.12
N ASN A 49 -18.34 25.37 17.45
CA ASN A 49 -19.62 25.38 18.17
C ASN A 49 -20.46 26.61 17.91
N ASN A 50 -19.86 27.71 17.47
CA ASN A 50 -20.58 28.95 17.16
C ASN A 50 -20.06 29.63 15.90
N MET A 51 -20.62 29.26 14.77
CA MET A 51 -20.27 29.86 13.47
C MET A 51 -20.59 31.34 13.39
N ASN A 52 -21.51 31.85 14.22
CA ASN A 52 -21.79 33.29 14.27
C ASN A 52 -20.64 34.14 14.80
N ALA A 53 -19.68 33.54 15.53
CA ALA A 53 -18.49 34.21 16.02
C ALA A 53 -17.44 34.49 14.92
N VAL A 54 -17.64 33.99 13.72
CA VAL A 54 -16.84 34.34 12.53
C VAL A 54 -17.03 35.81 12.23
N THR A 55 -15.94 36.58 12.26
CA THR A 55 -15.97 38.02 12.04
C THR A 55 -16.03 38.39 10.57
N ASP A 56 -15.32 37.63 9.74
CA ASP A 56 -15.30 37.80 8.28
C ASP A 56 -16.40 36.96 7.64
N LYS A 57 -17.57 37.56 7.46
CA LYS A 57 -18.76 36.86 6.87
C LYS A 57 -18.60 36.57 5.39
N GLU A 58 -17.69 37.21 4.66
CA GLU A 58 -17.42 36.93 3.25
C GLU A 58 -16.71 35.61 3.06
N THR A 59 -16.07 35.09 4.11
CA THR A 59 -15.40 33.76 4.08
C THR A 59 -16.37 32.59 4.28
N TYR A 60 -17.66 32.84 4.53
CA TYR A 60 -18.62 31.77 4.68
C TYR A 60 -18.75 30.96 3.39
N SER A 61 -18.55 29.67 3.52
CA SER A 61 -18.73 28.70 2.45
C SER A 61 -19.61 27.56 2.94
N ALA A 62 -20.65 27.27 2.19
CA ALA A 62 -21.56 26.16 2.46
C ALA A 62 -21.54 25.16 1.30
N ALA A 63 -21.41 23.88 1.62
CA ALA A 63 -21.44 22.81 0.66
C ALA A 63 -22.37 21.69 1.12
N THR A 64 -23.08 21.09 0.18
CA THR A 64 -23.91 19.91 0.43
C THR A 64 -23.54 18.80 -0.50
N GLY A 65 -23.64 17.56 -0.03
CA GLY A 65 -23.39 16.37 -0.85
C GLY A 65 -24.41 15.28 -0.56
N LEU A 66 -24.85 14.59 -1.61
CA LEU A 66 -25.72 13.43 -1.52
C LEU A 66 -25.10 12.27 -2.30
N THR A 67 -24.80 11.19 -1.60
CA THR A 67 -24.31 9.96 -2.21
C THR A 67 -25.27 8.82 -1.92
N LYS A 68 -25.70 8.11 -2.96
CA LYS A 68 -26.49 6.89 -2.86
C LYS A 68 -25.80 5.76 -3.60
N ARG A 69 -25.74 4.59 -2.97
CA ARG A 69 -25.19 3.37 -3.56
C ARG A 69 -26.04 2.17 -3.14
N THR A 70 -26.28 1.27 -4.06
CA THR A 70 -26.99 0.02 -3.81
C THR A 70 -26.23 -1.15 -4.37
N LYS A 71 -26.25 -2.28 -3.66
CA LYS A 71 -25.73 -3.57 -4.11
C LYS A 71 -26.77 -4.66 -3.83
N MET A 72 -26.81 -5.64 -4.72
CA MET A 72 -27.61 -6.86 -4.55
C MET A 72 -26.75 -8.05 -4.92
N SER A 73 -26.88 -9.15 -4.20
CA SER A 73 -26.10 -10.34 -4.44
C SER A 73 -26.92 -11.61 -4.24
N LEU A 74 -26.73 -12.56 -5.13
CA LEU A 74 -27.12 -13.95 -4.97
C LEU A 74 -25.86 -14.77 -4.76
N LEU A 75 -25.86 -15.66 -3.80
CA LEU A 75 -24.72 -16.50 -3.51
C LEU A 75 -25.16 -17.95 -3.27
N ALA A 76 -24.31 -18.88 -3.70
CA ALA A 76 -24.44 -20.30 -3.39
C ALA A 76 -23.06 -20.87 -3.08
N ARG A 77 -23.00 -21.75 -2.08
CA ARG A 77 -21.80 -22.49 -1.72
C ARG A 77 -22.16 -23.94 -1.46
N PHE A 78 -21.37 -24.83 -2.00
CA PHE A 78 -21.46 -26.26 -1.80
C PHE A 78 -20.11 -26.77 -1.29
N ASN A 79 -20.12 -27.37 -0.11
CA ASN A 79 -18.98 -28.05 0.48
C ASN A 79 -19.30 -29.54 0.55
N TYR A 80 -18.35 -30.34 0.08
CA TYR A 80 -18.41 -31.79 0.16
C TYR A 80 -17.13 -32.32 0.78
N ASN A 81 -17.27 -33.27 1.67
CA ASN A 81 -16.16 -33.97 2.32
C ASN A 81 -16.49 -35.47 2.33
N TYR A 82 -15.54 -36.27 1.87
CA TYR A 82 -15.61 -37.72 1.92
C TYR A 82 -14.52 -38.29 2.83
N LYS A 83 -14.96 -38.92 3.94
CA LYS A 83 -14.10 -39.59 4.93
C LYS A 83 -12.95 -38.73 5.45
N GLN A 84 -13.09 -37.41 5.46
CA GLN A 84 -12.03 -36.46 5.82
C GLN A 84 -10.75 -36.60 4.94
N ARG A 85 -10.85 -37.16 3.74
CA ARG A 85 -9.76 -37.35 2.78
C ARG A 85 -9.86 -36.38 1.62
N TYR A 86 -11.04 -36.30 1.01
CA TYR A 86 -11.30 -35.50 -0.17
C TYR A 86 -12.29 -34.41 0.16
N TYR A 87 -11.94 -33.20 -0.12
CA TYR A 87 -12.78 -32.04 0.10
C TYR A 87 -12.97 -31.28 -1.20
N LEU A 88 -14.18 -30.89 -1.48
CA LEU A 88 -14.55 -30.04 -2.60
C LEU A 88 -15.39 -28.88 -2.07
N THR A 89 -14.99 -27.65 -2.41
CA THR A 89 -15.81 -26.47 -2.22
C THR A 89 -16.08 -25.82 -3.56
N VAL A 90 -17.34 -25.55 -3.88
CA VAL A 90 -17.75 -24.77 -5.04
C VAL A 90 -18.56 -23.58 -4.55
N THR A 91 -18.20 -22.39 -5.01
CA THR A 91 -18.94 -21.17 -4.67
C THR A 91 -19.27 -20.41 -5.95
N GLY A 92 -20.48 -19.89 -6.02
CA GLY A 92 -20.89 -18.95 -7.06
C GLY A 92 -21.52 -17.73 -6.43
N ARG A 93 -21.13 -16.55 -6.89
CA ARG A 93 -21.71 -15.28 -6.45
C ARG A 93 -22.06 -14.42 -7.66
N TYR A 94 -23.27 -13.89 -7.68
CA TYR A 94 -23.77 -12.99 -8.72
C TYR A 94 -24.13 -11.66 -8.08
N ASP A 95 -23.28 -10.65 -8.33
CA ASP A 95 -23.32 -9.34 -7.66
C ASP A 95 -23.73 -8.24 -8.63
N GLY A 96 -24.64 -7.39 -8.20
CA GLY A 96 -25.05 -6.17 -8.91
C GLY A 96 -24.68 -4.92 -8.12
N SER A 97 -24.08 -3.92 -8.78
CA SER A 97 -23.71 -2.63 -8.20
C SER A 97 -24.27 -1.46 -9.00
N SER A 98 -24.80 -0.46 -8.28
CA SER A 98 -25.27 0.79 -8.89
C SER A 98 -24.15 1.71 -9.38
N ASN A 99 -22.89 1.41 -9.05
CA ASN A 99 -21.74 2.21 -9.47
C ASN A 99 -21.47 2.10 -10.97
N PHE A 100 -21.92 1.01 -11.59
CA PHE A 100 -21.67 0.73 -13.00
C PHE A 100 -22.80 1.14 -13.92
N ALA A 101 -22.50 1.18 -15.21
CA ALA A 101 -23.44 1.53 -16.27
C ALA A 101 -24.61 0.52 -16.36
N ALA A 102 -25.71 0.92 -16.97
CA ALA A 102 -26.98 0.16 -16.96
C ALA A 102 -26.82 -1.31 -17.38
N ASN A 103 -26.03 -1.58 -18.42
CA ASN A 103 -25.84 -2.93 -18.98
C ASN A 103 -24.70 -3.72 -18.32
N ASN A 104 -23.92 -3.11 -17.41
CA ASN A 104 -22.68 -3.67 -16.85
C ASN A 104 -22.73 -3.80 -15.31
N LYS A 105 -23.92 -3.68 -14.72
CA LYS A 105 -24.09 -3.69 -13.25
C LYS A 105 -23.77 -5.01 -12.62
N TRP A 106 -23.96 -6.11 -13.33
CA TRP A 106 -23.90 -7.46 -12.79
C TRP A 106 -22.60 -8.17 -13.15
N GLY A 107 -22.02 -8.85 -12.18
CA GLY A 107 -20.84 -9.69 -12.34
C GLY A 107 -21.02 -11.07 -11.72
N PHE A 108 -20.47 -12.11 -12.36
CA PHE A 108 -20.46 -13.48 -11.83
C PHE A 108 -19.06 -13.86 -11.37
N PHE A 109 -18.95 -14.35 -10.13
CA PHE A 109 -17.71 -14.63 -9.42
C PHE A 109 -17.71 -16.08 -8.90
N PRO A 110 -17.29 -17.04 -9.71
CA PRO A 110 -17.17 -18.44 -9.32
C PRO A 110 -15.86 -18.72 -8.58
N SER A 111 -15.86 -19.75 -7.73
CA SER A 111 -14.64 -20.35 -7.19
C SER A 111 -14.78 -21.84 -6.95
N VAL A 112 -13.66 -22.55 -7.05
CA VAL A 112 -13.54 -23.96 -6.71
C VAL A 112 -12.30 -24.19 -5.89
N ALA A 113 -12.39 -25.04 -4.86
CA ALA A 113 -11.26 -25.48 -4.06
C ALA A 113 -11.34 -26.98 -3.83
N LEU A 114 -10.17 -27.62 -3.92
CA LEU A 114 -9.96 -29.04 -3.67
C LEU A 114 -8.93 -29.19 -2.55
N LYS A 115 -9.17 -30.11 -1.61
CA LYS A 115 -8.15 -30.56 -0.65
C LYS A 115 -8.12 -32.08 -0.63
N TRP A 116 -6.93 -32.61 -0.76
CA TRP A 116 -6.65 -34.03 -0.55
C TRP A 116 -5.81 -34.18 0.71
N ASN A 117 -6.32 -34.91 1.71
CA ASN A 117 -5.58 -35.25 2.90
C ASN A 117 -4.98 -36.65 2.75
N ALA A 118 -3.77 -36.72 2.22
CA ALA A 118 -3.07 -37.97 1.96
C ALA A 118 -2.71 -38.74 3.25
N ALA A 119 -2.53 -38.04 4.38
CA ALA A 119 -2.26 -38.70 5.67
C ALA A 119 -3.41 -39.62 6.13
N LYS A 120 -4.63 -39.42 5.62
CA LYS A 120 -5.79 -40.27 5.91
C LYS A 120 -5.93 -41.48 4.97
N GLU A 121 -5.05 -41.62 3.98
CA GLU A 121 -5.06 -42.74 3.05
C GLU A 121 -4.49 -44.00 3.67
N ASN A 122 -4.92 -45.15 3.14
CA ASN A 122 -4.54 -46.44 3.69
C ASN A 122 -3.03 -46.72 3.61
N PHE A 123 -2.33 -46.17 2.59
CA PHE A 123 -0.88 -46.33 2.41
C PHE A 123 -0.02 -45.50 3.37
N LEU A 124 -0.60 -44.46 4.04
CA LEU A 124 0.09 -43.67 5.05
C LEU A 124 -0.44 -43.91 6.49
N LYS A 125 -1.47 -44.71 6.63
CA LYS A 125 -2.16 -44.96 7.89
C LYS A 125 -1.22 -45.44 9.02
N ASP A 126 -0.20 -46.21 8.68
CA ASP A 126 0.72 -46.79 9.66
C ASP A 126 2.00 -45.94 9.86
N VAL A 127 2.13 -44.81 9.16
CA VAL A 127 3.26 -43.90 9.26
C VAL A 127 3.01 -42.91 10.43
N ARG A 128 3.42 -43.30 11.61
CA ARG A 128 3.09 -42.61 12.88
C ARG A 128 3.71 -41.21 13.07
N TRP A 129 4.70 -40.86 12.27
CA TRP A 129 5.39 -39.56 12.39
C TRP A 129 4.80 -38.48 11.48
N ILE A 130 3.86 -38.84 10.59
CA ILE A 130 3.11 -37.91 9.74
C ILE A 130 1.71 -37.73 10.35
N ASP A 131 1.39 -36.53 10.80
CA ASP A 131 0.09 -36.18 11.34
C ASP A 131 -0.83 -35.56 10.28
N GLU A 132 -0.26 -34.74 9.39
CA GLU A 132 -0.94 -34.15 8.24
C GLU A 132 -0.03 -34.15 7.01
N LEU A 133 -0.59 -34.49 5.88
CA LEU A 133 -0.04 -34.34 4.55
C LEU A 133 -1.21 -34.00 3.63
N SER A 134 -1.42 -32.72 3.38
CA SER A 134 -2.55 -32.25 2.58
C SER A 134 -2.08 -31.40 1.41
N LEU A 135 -2.65 -31.67 0.24
CA LEU A 135 -2.54 -30.82 -0.95
C LEU A 135 -3.84 -30.01 -1.10
N ARG A 136 -3.72 -28.69 -1.20
CA ARG A 136 -4.82 -27.79 -1.51
C ARG A 136 -4.60 -27.13 -2.87
N LEU A 137 -5.62 -27.10 -3.69
CA LEU A 137 -5.65 -26.41 -4.98
C LEU A 137 -6.91 -25.57 -5.03
N SER A 138 -6.79 -24.32 -5.44
CA SER A 138 -7.97 -23.48 -5.64
C SER A 138 -7.82 -22.56 -6.85
N ALA A 139 -8.98 -22.26 -7.45
CA ALA A 139 -9.12 -21.28 -8.51
C ALA A 139 -10.40 -20.51 -8.29
N GLY A 140 -10.36 -19.19 -8.47
CA GLY A 140 -11.54 -18.36 -8.28
C GLY A 140 -11.40 -17.00 -8.93
N ARG A 141 -12.55 -16.38 -9.12
CA ARG A 141 -12.68 -15.01 -9.58
C ARG A 141 -13.31 -14.14 -8.52
N THR A 142 -12.75 -12.96 -8.30
CA THR A 142 -13.33 -11.90 -7.47
C THR A 142 -13.60 -10.66 -8.32
N GLY A 143 -14.60 -9.87 -7.92
CA GLY A 143 -14.93 -8.59 -8.53
C GLY A 143 -14.68 -7.44 -7.56
N ASN A 144 -14.24 -6.32 -8.11
CA ASN A 144 -14.07 -5.08 -7.37
C ASN A 144 -14.92 -3.98 -8.01
N ASP A 145 -15.71 -3.26 -7.19
CA ASP A 145 -16.51 -2.09 -7.57
C ASP A 145 -16.06 -0.84 -6.80
N ALA A 146 -14.81 -0.79 -6.36
CA ALA A 146 -14.21 0.31 -5.60
C ALA A 146 -14.02 1.57 -6.46
N ILE A 147 -15.13 2.07 -6.98
CA ILE A 147 -15.22 3.35 -7.67
C ILE A 147 -16.31 4.18 -7.00
N SER A 148 -16.11 5.49 -6.96
CA SER A 148 -17.11 6.41 -6.40
C SER A 148 -18.44 6.31 -7.17
N ALA A 149 -19.55 6.51 -6.47
CA ALA A 149 -20.86 6.53 -7.09
C ALA A 149 -20.94 7.56 -8.24
N TYR A 150 -21.77 7.26 -9.22
CA TYR A 150 -22.07 8.14 -10.38
C TYR A 150 -20.91 8.34 -11.36
N ARG A 151 -19.78 7.61 -11.25
CA ARG A 151 -18.65 7.75 -12.18
C ARG A 151 -18.95 7.27 -13.61
N SER A 152 -19.93 6.40 -13.77
CA SER A 152 -20.44 5.99 -15.09
C SER A 152 -21.27 7.06 -15.80
N LEU A 153 -21.73 8.09 -15.08
CA LEU A 153 -22.59 9.16 -15.60
C LEU A 153 -21.79 10.41 -15.95
N ALA A 154 -22.29 11.19 -16.92
CA ALA A 154 -21.83 12.56 -17.11
C ALA A 154 -22.14 13.40 -15.87
N ALA A 155 -21.33 14.41 -15.62
CA ALA A 155 -21.58 15.38 -14.57
C ALA A 155 -21.54 16.81 -15.12
N MET A 156 -22.28 17.68 -14.46
CA MET A 156 -22.25 19.12 -14.66
C MET A 156 -21.77 19.78 -13.36
N SER A 157 -21.06 20.86 -13.51
CA SER A 157 -20.63 21.75 -12.44
C SER A 157 -21.12 23.16 -12.70
N SER A 158 -21.37 23.91 -11.66
CA SER A 158 -21.67 25.33 -11.73
C SER A 158 -20.41 26.16 -11.45
N THR A 159 -20.29 27.28 -12.10
CA THR A 159 -19.27 28.29 -11.81
C THR A 159 -19.85 29.66 -12.08
N THR A 160 -19.20 30.71 -11.60
CA THR A 160 -19.45 32.06 -12.11
C THR A 160 -18.89 32.15 -13.52
N SER A 161 -19.62 32.74 -14.44
CA SER A 161 -19.16 32.93 -15.82
C SER A 161 -17.83 33.71 -15.85
N GLY A 162 -16.90 33.30 -16.72
CA GLY A 162 -15.72 34.12 -17.03
C GLY A 162 -16.05 35.38 -17.85
N TYR A 163 -17.30 35.52 -18.29
CA TYR A 163 -17.77 36.64 -19.12
C TYR A 163 -18.71 37.54 -18.30
N LEU A 164 -18.59 38.84 -18.52
CA LEU A 164 -19.51 39.84 -18.00
C LEU A 164 -20.64 40.08 -19.02
N PHE A 165 -21.89 39.99 -18.54
CA PHE A 165 -23.06 40.37 -19.31
C PHE A 165 -23.68 41.60 -18.61
N ASP A 166 -23.65 42.74 -19.28
CA ASP A 166 -24.15 44.02 -18.72
C ASP A 166 -23.56 44.35 -17.34
N GLY A 167 -22.24 44.12 -17.19
CA GLY A 167 -21.51 44.35 -15.92
C GLY A 167 -21.75 43.31 -14.84
N MET A 168 -22.59 42.31 -15.06
CA MET A 168 -22.85 41.22 -14.12
C MET A 168 -22.18 39.91 -14.57
N GLN A 169 -21.78 39.13 -13.59
CA GLN A 169 -21.17 37.80 -13.79
C GLN A 169 -22.19 36.72 -13.45
N PRO A 170 -22.99 36.26 -14.43
CA PRO A 170 -24.04 35.26 -14.15
C PRO A 170 -23.45 33.89 -13.83
N GLY A 171 -24.20 33.09 -13.06
CA GLY A 171 -23.90 31.68 -12.86
C GLY A 171 -23.95 30.91 -14.20
N ALA A 172 -22.98 30.07 -14.41
CA ALA A 172 -22.89 29.22 -15.61
C ALA A 172 -22.81 27.75 -15.22
N TYR A 173 -23.35 26.89 -16.08
CA TYR A 173 -23.23 25.43 -15.97
C TYR A 173 -22.40 24.89 -17.11
N TYR A 174 -21.45 24.03 -16.80
CA TYR A 174 -20.64 23.35 -17.80
C TYR A 174 -20.54 21.85 -17.49
N ARG A 175 -20.28 21.07 -18.53
CA ARG A 175 -20.03 19.64 -18.36
C ARG A 175 -18.65 19.43 -17.76
N SER A 176 -18.58 18.89 -16.52
CA SER A 176 -17.34 18.68 -15.79
C SER A 176 -16.77 17.28 -15.93
N ARG A 177 -17.59 16.32 -16.40
CA ARG A 177 -17.14 14.93 -16.59
C ARG A 177 -17.86 14.25 -17.73
N LEU A 178 -17.09 13.53 -18.56
CA LEU A 178 -17.58 12.68 -19.62
C LEU A 178 -18.23 11.41 -19.04
N ALA A 179 -19.32 10.94 -19.62
CA ALA A 179 -19.93 9.66 -19.27
C ALA A 179 -19.01 8.50 -19.64
N SER A 180 -19.04 7.45 -18.83
CA SER A 180 -18.33 6.18 -19.08
C SER A 180 -19.35 5.03 -19.18
N PRO A 181 -20.07 4.89 -20.33
CA PRO A 181 -21.21 3.98 -20.47
C PRO A 181 -20.81 2.50 -20.45
N ASN A 182 -19.54 2.18 -20.64
CA ASN A 182 -19.02 0.81 -20.64
C ASN A 182 -18.38 0.40 -19.30
N LEU A 183 -18.46 1.25 -18.28
CA LEU A 183 -17.83 1.01 -16.99
C LEU A 183 -18.42 -0.23 -16.32
N THR A 184 -17.55 -1.18 -15.94
CA THR A 184 -17.90 -2.49 -15.37
C THR A 184 -16.94 -2.89 -14.24
N TRP A 185 -17.18 -4.07 -13.68
CA TRP A 185 -16.37 -4.67 -12.63
C TRP A 185 -14.92 -4.89 -13.05
N GLU A 186 -14.00 -4.51 -12.19
CA GLU A 186 -12.64 -5.02 -12.22
C GLU A 186 -12.65 -6.48 -11.75
N LYS A 187 -11.92 -7.36 -12.42
CA LYS A 187 -11.94 -8.81 -12.18
C LYS A 187 -10.55 -9.34 -11.90
N THR A 188 -10.42 -10.08 -10.79
CA THR A 188 -9.17 -10.76 -10.44
C THR A 188 -9.39 -12.27 -10.46
N ASP A 189 -8.66 -12.96 -11.30
CA ASP A 189 -8.56 -14.43 -11.33
C ASP A 189 -7.38 -14.85 -10.46
N LEU A 190 -7.63 -15.69 -9.45
CA LEU A 190 -6.64 -16.22 -8.51
C LEU A 190 -6.51 -17.72 -8.66
N TYR A 191 -5.29 -18.22 -8.74
CA TYR A 191 -4.91 -19.63 -8.71
C TYR A 191 -3.93 -19.83 -7.56
N ASN A 192 -4.19 -20.85 -6.75
CA ASN A 192 -3.41 -21.12 -5.54
C ASN A 192 -3.16 -22.61 -5.40
N ALA A 193 -1.95 -22.97 -4.98
CA ALA A 193 -1.57 -24.33 -4.59
C ALA A 193 -0.83 -24.29 -3.26
N ALA A 194 -1.21 -25.16 -2.32
CA ALA A 194 -0.59 -25.22 -1.01
C ALA A 194 -0.39 -26.65 -0.52
N LEU A 195 0.67 -26.85 0.28
CA LEU A 195 0.97 -28.07 1.01
C LEU A 195 0.90 -27.76 2.50
N ASP A 196 0.06 -28.51 3.22
CA ASP A 196 0.02 -28.50 4.69
C ASP A 196 0.63 -29.80 5.21
N LEU A 197 1.67 -29.67 6.00
CA LEU A 197 2.47 -30.75 6.54
C LEU A 197 2.48 -30.66 8.07
N ALA A 198 2.25 -31.75 8.77
CA ALA A 198 2.44 -31.82 10.21
C ALA A 198 3.12 -33.14 10.58
N PHE A 199 4.08 -33.06 11.50
CA PHE A 199 4.94 -34.15 11.87
C PHE A 199 5.11 -34.25 13.41
N PHE A 200 5.35 -35.48 13.90
CA PHE A 200 5.76 -35.78 15.27
C PHE A 200 4.74 -35.33 16.33
N ASN A 201 3.47 -35.69 16.17
CA ASN A 201 2.34 -35.24 16.99
C ASN A 201 2.16 -33.71 16.96
N ASN A 202 2.16 -33.14 15.75
CA ASN A 202 2.06 -31.71 15.47
C ASN A 202 3.17 -30.89 16.16
N ARG A 203 4.36 -31.48 16.32
CA ARG A 203 5.51 -30.72 16.84
C ARG A 203 6.17 -29.85 15.78
N LEU A 204 6.05 -30.20 14.52
CA LEU A 204 6.50 -29.42 13.39
C LEU A 204 5.35 -29.31 12.39
N MET A 205 4.84 -28.11 12.19
CA MET A 205 3.82 -27.81 11.18
C MET A 205 4.40 -26.85 10.15
N ILE A 206 4.19 -27.17 8.87
CA ILE A 206 4.70 -26.38 7.74
C ILE A 206 3.54 -26.20 6.76
N THR A 207 3.27 -24.96 6.39
CA THR A 207 2.42 -24.60 5.26
C THR A 207 3.26 -23.89 4.23
N ALA A 208 3.33 -24.46 3.03
CA ALA A 208 3.98 -23.83 1.88
C ALA A 208 2.91 -23.55 0.83
N GLU A 209 2.83 -22.31 0.38
CA GLU A 209 1.80 -21.83 -0.54
C GLU A 209 2.42 -21.06 -1.69
N GLY A 210 1.90 -21.27 -2.90
CA GLY A 210 2.24 -20.49 -4.08
C GLY A 210 0.97 -20.03 -4.79
N TYR A 211 0.97 -18.79 -5.28
CA TYR A 211 -0.18 -18.24 -5.94
C TYR A 211 0.18 -17.37 -7.16
N ILE A 212 -0.78 -17.27 -8.07
CA ILE A 212 -0.76 -16.34 -9.19
C ILE A 212 -2.14 -15.68 -9.26
N SER A 213 -2.18 -14.36 -9.26
CA SER A 213 -3.39 -13.60 -9.55
C SER A 213 -3.22 -12.73 -10.78
N LYS A 214 -4.28 -12.56 -11.54
CA LYS A 214 -4.34 -11.70 -12.73
C LYS A 214 -5.56 -10.83 -12.63
N THR A 215 -5.33 -9.53 -12.54
CA THR A 215 -6.40 -8.52 -12.55
C THR A 215 -6.53 -7.94 -13.94
N ARG A 216 -7.74 -7.80 -14.40
CA ARG A 216 -8.10 -7.20 -15.68
C ARG A 216 -9.25 -6.23 -15.50
N ASP A 217 -9.45 -5.40 -16.51
CA ASP A 217 -10.50 -4.37 -16.50
C ASP A 217 -10.29 -3.37 -15.35
N LEU A 218 -9.00 -3.00 -15.04
CA LEU A 218 -8.67 -2.04 -13.99
C LEU A 218 -9.44 -0.73 -14.19
N LEU A 219 -9.97 -0.20 -13.10
CA LEU A 219 -10.74 1.05 -13.08
C LEU A 219 -9.79 2.24 -12.99
N LEU A 220 -9.27 2.70 -14.14
CA LEU A 220 -8.29 3.78 -14.21
C LEU A 220 -8.90 5.06 -14.79
N THR A 221 -8.30 6.20 -14.42
CA THR A 221 -8.54 7.48 -15.07
C THR A 221 -7.58 7.61 -16.24
N VAL A 222 -8.11 7.83 -17.44
CA VAL A 222 -7.33 8.03 -18.66
C VAL A 222 -7.49 9.44 -19.17
N GLN A 223 -6.41 9.99 -19.72
CA GLN A 223 -6.42 11.30 -20.35
C GLN A 223 -7.30 11.27 -21.61
N THR A 224 -7.92 12.38 -21.92
CA THR A 224 -8.70 12.55 -23.14
C THR A 224 -8.11 13.66 -23.98
N ALA A 225 -8.27 13.57 -25.31
CA ALA A 225 -7.80 14.63 -26.19
C ALA A 225 -8.44 15.97 -25.81
N SER A 226 -7.65 17.04 -25.75
CA SER A 226 -8.11 18.38 -25.33
C SER A 226 -9.26 18.92 -26.18
N ALA A 227 -9.35 18.48 -27.45
CA ALA A 227 -10.46 18.81 -28.34
C ALA A 227 -11.85 18.33 -27.85
N THR A 228 -11.90 17.38 -26.91
CA THR A 228 -13.16 16.92 -26.31
C THR A 228 -13.74 17.89 -25.28
N GLY A 229 -12.96 18.87 -24.83
CA GLY A 229 -13.29 19.76 -23.73
C GLY A 229 -13.18 19.11 -22.33
N TYR A 230 -12.66 17.90 -22.23
CA TYR A 230 -12.44 17.17 -20.98
C TYR A 230 -10.99 16.75 -20.86
N THR A 231 -10.47 16.76 -19.64
CA THR A 231 -9.10 16.35 -19.36
C THR A 231 -8.96 14.84 -19.19
N SER A 232 -10.02 14.19 -18.67
CA SER A 232 -9.94 12.76 -18.38
C SER A 232 -11.33 12.09 -18.31
N ARG A 233 -11.35 10.76 -18.39
CA ARG A 233 -12.52 9.91 -18.16
C ARG A 233 -12.14 8.64 -17.42
N TYR A 234 -13.10 7.97 -16.80
CA TYR A 234 -12.92 6.63 -16.25
C TYR A 234 -13.08 5.56 -17.32
N ALA A 235 -12.21 4.57 -17.31
CA ALA A 235 -12.29 3.43 -18.21
C ALA A 235 -11.81 2.14 -17.53
N ASN A 236 -12.36 1.00 -17.98
CA ASN A 236 -11.83 -0.32 -17.63
C ASN A 236 -10.72 -0.66 -18.62
N ILE A 237 -9.51 -0.26 -18.28
CA ILE A 237 -8.31 -0.57 -19.05
C ILE A 237 -7.24 -1.07 -18.11
N GLY A 238 -6.27 -1.76 -18.69
CA GLY A 238 -5.13 -2.22 -17.92
C GLY A 238 -5.32 -3.61 -17.33
N LYS A 239 -4.18 -4.24 -17.15
CA LYS A 239 -4.03 -5.58 -16.56
C LYS A 239 -2.82 -5.58 -15.67
N THR A 240 -2.93 -6.26 -14.55
CA THR A 240 -1.80 -6.51 -13.66
C THR A 240 -1.74 -7.98 -13.30
N SER A 241 -0.55 -8.44 -13.00
CA SER A 241 -0.34 -9.77 -12.44
C SER A 241 0.41 -9.68 -11.12
N ASN A 242 0.13 -10.64 -10.26
CA ASN A 242 0.81 -10.81 -8.98
C ASN A 242 1.08 -12.28 -8.76
N LYS A 243 2.31 -12.62 -8.37
CA LYS A 243 2.72 -13.98 -8.03
C LYS A 243 3.56 -13.96 -6.78
N GLY A 244 3.37 -14.98 -5.94
CA GLY A 244 4.12 -15.06 -4.71
C GLY A 244 4.21 -16.47 -4.18
N VAL A 245 5.10 -16.62 -3.20
CA VAL A 245 5.27 -17.81 -2.39
C VAL A 245 5.30 -17.43 -0.94
N GLU A 246 4.66 -18.25 -0.11
CA GLU A 246 4.58 -18.05 1.32
C GLU A 246 4.93 -19.34 2.05
N LEU A 247 5.68 -19.22 3.13
CA LEU A 247 6.08 -20.32 4.00
C LEU A 247 5.78 -19.95 5.43
N SER A 248 5.02 -20.81 6.12
CA SER A 248 4.77 -20.72 7.55
C SER A 248 5.28 -21.98 8.23
N ILE A 249 6.07 -21.82 9.28
CA ILE A 249 6.62 -22.93 10.07
C ILE A 249 6.28 -22.66 11.52
N GLU A 250 5.54 -23.58 12.16
CA GLU A 250 5.35 -23.64 13.59
C GLU A 250 6.12 -24.86 14.13
N SER A 251 6.98 -24.63 15.11
CA SER A 251 7.76 -25.70 15.72
C SER A 251 7.65 -25.65 17.25
N ARG A 252 7.27 -26.77 17.83
CA ARG A 252 7.31 -27.01 19.30
C ARG A 252 8.64 -27.68 19.63
N ASN A 253 9.69 -26.84 19.71
CA ASN A 253 11.08 -27.29 19.85
C ASN A 253 11.27 -28.14 21.12
N ILE A 254 10.76 -27.66 22.24
CA ILE A 254 10.82 -28.39 23.52
C ILE A 254 9.43 -28.33 24.19
N VAL A 255 8.96 -29.51 24.60
CA VAL A 255 7.70 -29.65 25.34
C VAL A 255 7.96 -30.48 26.60
N ARG A 256 8.13 -29.83 27.74
CA ARG A 256 8.31 -30.45 29.04
C ARG A 256 7.37 -29.80 30.06
N PRO A 257 6.99 -30.45 31.18
CA PRO A 257 6.05 -29.89 32.15
C PRO A 257 6.44 -28.52 32.70
N LYS A 258 7.73 -28.29 32.94
CA LYS A 258 8.25 -27.05 33.51
C LYS A 258 8.91 -26.12 32.48
N PHE A 259 9.12 -26.57 31.25
CA PHE A 259 9.73 -25.77 30.19
C PHE A 259 9.16 -26.11 28.82
N SER A 260 8.70 -25.11 28.11
CA SER A 260 8.37 -25.25 26.68
C SER A 260 8.96 -24.11 25.88
N TRP A 261 9.33 -24.42 24.65
CA TRP A 261 9.80 -23.47 23.65
C TRP A 261 9.12 -23.76 22.32
N THR A 262 8.42 -22.74 21.81
CA THR A 262 7.80 -22.77 20.47
C THR A 262 8.35 -21.64 19.60
N THR A 263 8.49 -21.93 18.31
CA THR A 263 8.94 -20.97 17.31
C THR A 263 7.91 -20.91 16.19
N ASN A 264 7.53 -19.70 15.78
CA ASN A 264 6.75 -19.44 14.58
C ASN A 264 7.60 -18.57 13.63
N LEU A 265 7.77 -19.05 12.41
CA LEU A 265 8.49 -18.36 11.35
C LEU A 265 7.56 -18.21 10.14
N THR A 266 7.43 -16.99 9.64
CA THR A 266 6.74 -16.71 8.38
C THR A 266 7.70 -16.06 7.40
N ILE A 267 7.65 -16.48 6.15
CA ILE A 267 8.47 -15.97 5.05
C ILE A 267 7.54 -15.76 3.86
N ALA A 268 7.58 -14.59 3.26
CA ALA A 268 6.80 -14.30 2.06
C ALA A 268 7.67 -13.56 1.02
N HIS A 269 7.47 -13.93 -0.23
CA HIS A 269 7.98 -13.25 -1.42
C HIS A 269 6.81 -12.96 -2.35
N ASN A 270 6.73 -11.73 -2.84
CA ASN A 270 5.67 -11.28 -3.73
C ASN A 270 6.23 -10.44 -4.86
N LYS A 271 5.77 -10.66 -6.09
CA LYS A 271 6.14 -9.86 -7.25
C LYS A 271 4.89 -9.45 -8.02
N GLN A 272 4.68 -8.14 -8.12
CA GLN A 272 3.60 -7.52 -8.89
C GLN A 272 4.15 -6.93 -10.20
N ASN A 273 3.32 -6.91 -11.24
CA ASN A 273 3.70 -6.37 -12.54
C ASN A 273 2.51 -5.69 -13.22
N VAL A 274 2.78 -4.65 -13.97
CA VAL A 274 1.83 -4.00 -14.89
C VAL A 274 1.96 -4.69 -16.24
N ASP A 275 0.96 -5.48 -16.62
CA ASP A 275 1.01 -6.28 -17.85
C ASP A 275 0.52 -5.49 -19.06
N ASP A 276 -0.43 -4.57 -18.85
CA ASP A 276 -1.04 -3.78 -19.91
C ASP A 276 -1.69 -2.52 -19.34
N ILE A 277 -1.63 -1.40 -20.03
CA ILE A 277 -2.27 -0.12 -19.66
C ILE A 277 -3.05 0.50 -20.84
N GLY A 278 -3.42 -0.32 -21.82
CA GLY A 278 -4.14 0.11 -23.02
C GLY A 278 -3.23 0.77 -24.03
N SER A 279 -3.67 1.89 -24.58
CA SER A 279 -2.92 2.68 -25.57
C SER A 279 -1.96 3.69 -24.95
N GLU A 280 -1.89 3.75 -23.63
CA GLU A 280 -1.02 4.68 -22.93
C GLU A 280 0.37 4.04 -22.72
N ASP A 281 1.43 4.81 -22.88
CA ASP A 281 2.80 4.37 -22.56
C ASP A 281 3.05 4.44 -21.05
N PHE A 282 2.41 5.40 -20.39
CA PHE A 282 2.54 5.70 -19.00
C PHE A 282 1.22 6.21 -18.41
N VAL A 283 0.74 5.64 -17.34
CA VAL A 283 -0.43 6.13 -16.58
C VAL A 283 0.05 6.69 -15.26
N THR A 284 -0.13 7.98 -15.05
CA THR A 284 0.12 8.62 -13.77
C THR A 284 -0.91 8.13 -12.78
N ALA A 285 -0.49 7.33 -11.82
CA ALA A 285 -1.38 6.91 -10.74
C ALA A 285 -1.59 8.04 -9.73
N LEU A 286 -0.68 9.03 -9.68
CA LEU A 286 -0.55 9.93 -8.54
C LEU A 286 -0.06 11.32 -8.92
N SER A 287 -0.57 12.30 -8.18
CA SER A 287 0.11 13.58 -8.02
C SER A 287 1.40 13.38 -7.21
N SER A 288 2.48 13.96 -7.66
CA SER A 288 3.71 14.04 -6.87
C SER A 288 3.41 14.66 -5.51
N PRO A 289 4.02 14.17 -4.42
CA PRO A 289 3.94 14.86 -3.14
C PRO A 289 4.41 16.31 -3.29
N GLY A 290 3.62 17.26 -2.77
CA GLY A 290 3.88 18.68 -3.01
C GLY A 290 3.62 19.08 -4.49
N ASN A 291 3.96 20.28 -4.85
CA ASN A 291 3.78 20.82 -6.20
C ASN A 291 4.92 20.44 -7.17
N ASN A 292 5.50 19.25 -7.02
CA ASN A 292 6.58 18.82 -7.92
C ASN A 292 5.99 18.44 -9.29
N PRO A 293 6.46 19.05 -10.40
CA PRO A 293 5.93 18.79 -11.73
C PRO A 293 6.35 17.42 -12.30
N TYR A 294 7.36 16.76 -11.71
CA TYR A 294 7.90 15.51 -12.23
C TYR A 294 7.21 14.29 -11.62
N MET A 295 6.94 13.30 -12.45
CA MET A 295 6.34 12.04 -12.01
C MET A 295 7.35 11.18 -11.25
N MET A 296 6.96 10.68 -10.08
CA MET A 296 7.76 9.77 -9.27
C MET A 296 7.18 8.36 -9.24
N TYR A 297 5.89 8.26 -9.47
CA TYR A 297 5.13 7.01 -9.45
C TYR A 297 4.21 6.99 -10.66
N GLY A 298 4.16 5.86 -11.32
CA GLY A 298 3.26 5.65 -12.42
C GLY A 298 3.25 4.20 -12.87
N TYR A 299 2.16 3.81 -13.48
CA TYR A 299 2.03 2.48 -14.06
C TYR A 299 2.65 2.47 -15.45
N VAL A 300 3.73 1.72 -15.62
CA VAL A 300 4.41 1.53 -16.90
C VAL A 300 4.36 0.04 -17.24
N LYS A 301 3.95 -0.28 -18.46
CA LYS A 301 3.88 -1.65 -18.94
C LYS A 301 5.22 -2.38 -18.82
N GLY A 302 5.19 -3.57 -18.23
CA GLY A 302 6.37 -4.41 -18.02
C GLY A 302 7.14 -4.14 -16.73
N TYR A 303 6.77 -3.10 -15.97
CA TYR A 303 7.41 -2.74 -14.70
C TYR A 303 6.55 -3.13 -13.49
N PRO A 304 7.15 -3.22 -12.28
CA PRO A 304 6.41 -3.45 -11.05
C PRO A 304 5.35 -2.39 -10.79
N LEU A 305 4.26 -2.79 -10.12
CA LEU A 305 3.16 -1.88 -9.79
C LEU A 305 3.60 -0.69 -8.89
N ASN A 306 4.56 -0.93 -7.99
CA ASN A 306 5.12 0.07 -7.09
C ASN A 306 6.52 0.52 -7.53
N ALA A 307 6.72 0.66 -8.86
CA ALA A 307 7.96 1.14 -9.45
C ALA A 307 8.20 2.61 -9.06
N LEU A 308 9.44 2.90 -8.67
CA LEU A 308 9.93 4.25 -8.43
C LEU A 308 10.60 4.77 -9.70
N TRP A 309 10.26 5.98 -10.06
CA TRP A 309 10.81 6.70 -11.20
C TRP A 309 11.52 7.97 -10.72
N GLY A 310 12.55 8.37 -11.41
CA GLY A 310 13.29 9.57 -11.08
C GLY A 310 14.41 9.83 -12.07
N PHE A 311 15.01 10.99 -11.98
CA PHE A 311 16.15 11.35 -12.80
C PHE A 311 17.42 10.65 -12.31
N LYS A 312 18.31 10.35 -13.23
CA LYS A 312 19.61 9.81 -12.89
C LYS A 312 20.55 10.95 -12.52
N TYR A 313 20.99 10.97 -11.25
CA TYR A 313 21.88 12.00 -10.75
C TYR A 313 23.28 11.90 -11.33
N GLY A 314 23.79 12.99 -11.87
CA GLY A 314 25.11 13.10 -12.50
C GLY A 314 26.17 13.81 -11.67
N GLY A 315 25.86 14.12 -10.38
CA GLY A 315 26.74 14.91 -9.53
C GLY A 315 26.48 16.41 -9.62
N THR A 316 27.52 17.20 -9.38
CA THR A 316 27.47 18.67 -9.43
C THR A 316 28.33 19.21 -10.56
N TRP A 317 28.01 20.40 -11.04
CA TRP A 317 28.90 21.16 -11.93
C TRP A 317 30.10 21.65 -11.13
N LYS A 318 31.33 21.22 -11.49
CA LYS A 318 32.54 21.50 -10.72
C LYS A 318 33.41 22.59 -11.32
N SER A 319 33.35 22.78 -12.65
CA SER A 319 34.12 23.80 -13.34
C SER A 319 33.40 24.33 -14.58
N VAL A 320 33.84 25.47 -15.11
CA VAL A 320 33.28 26.07 -16.33
C VAL A 320 33.58 25.22 -17.57
N GLU A 321 34.72 24.55 -17.60
CA GLU A 321 35.13 23.64 -18.68
C GLU A 321 34.25 22.41 -18.81
N GLU A 322 33.56 22.00 -17.72
CA GLU A 322 32.57 20.93 -17.79
C GLU A 322 31.35 21.36 -18.61
N PHE A 323 30.90 22.61 -18.54
CA PHE A 323 29.83 23.11 -19.36
C PHE A 323 30.22 23.14 -20.85
N GLU A 324 31.48 23.54 -21.15
CA GLU A 324 31.98 23.55 -22.52
C GLU A 324 32.01 22.15 -23.12
N ARG A 325 32.50 21.17 -22.38
CA ARG A 325 32.46 19.77 -22.82
C ARG A 325 31.03 19.28 -23.00
N ASN A 326 30.14 19.61 -22.05
CA ASN A 326 28.75 19.19 -22.12
C ASN A 326 27.99 19.79 -23.28
N SER A 327 28.31 21.01 -23.71
CA SER A 327 27.69 21.63 -24.91
C SER A 327 27.96 20.87 -26.21
N VAL A 328 28.97 20.00 -26.23
CA VAL A 328 29.31 19.11 -27.35
C VAL A 328 28.69 17.73 -27.18
N THR A 329 28.63 17.23 -25.95
CA THR A 329 28.23 15.84 -25.68
C THR A 329 26.75 15.69 -25.32
N ASN A 330 26.09 16.77 -24.88
CA ASN A 330 24.73 16.77 -24.34
C ASN A 330 24.45 15.65 -23.31
N THR A 331 25.47 15.35 -22.48
CA THR A 331 25.38 14.22 -21.52
C THR A 331 24.55 14.59 -20.30
N TYR A 332 24.56 15.87 -19.92
CA TYR A 332 23.93 16.33 -18.68
C TYR A 332 23.04 17.55 -18.92
N VAL A 333 21.97 17.62 -18.16
CA VAL A 333 21.08 18.76 -18.07
C VAL A 333 20.92 19.24 -16.64
N SER A 334 20.45 20.46 -16.47
CA SER A 334 20.11 21.07 -15.18
C SER A 334 18.62 21.35 -15.13
N ALA A 335 18.02 21.24 -13.94
CA ALA A 335 16.61 21.58 -13.73
C ALA A 335 16.33 23.09 -13.91
N LEU A 336 17.34 23.92 -13.67
CA LEU A 336 17.28 25.36 -13.93
C LEU A 336 18.06 25.68 -15.20
N ALA A 337 17.53 26.58 -16.00
CA ALA A 337 18.20 27.06 -17.21
C ALA A 337 19.55 27.73 -16.86
N ILE A 338 20.60 27.31 -17.54
CA ILE A 338 21.94 27.86 -17.42
C ILE A 338 22.30 28.52 -18.72
N ASN A 339 22.45 29.86 -18.71
CA ASN A 339 22.81 30.63 -19.88
C ASN A 339 24.24 30.30 -20.35
N SER A 340 24.53 30.50 -21.61
CA SER A 340 25.82 30.21 -22.23
C SER A 340 26.95 31.17 -21.83
N ASP A 341 26.61 32.29 -21.14
CA ASP A 341 27.59 33.26 -20.69
C ASP A 341 28.42 32.77 -19.49
N ALA A 342 29.65 33.27 -19.39
CA ALA A 342 30.62 32.83 -18.38
C ALA A 342 30.15 33.14 -16.92
N ALA A 343 29.39 34.22 -16.72
CA ALA A 343 28.90 34.59 -15.40
C ALA A 343 27.82 33.62 -14.92
N SER A 344 26.86 33.26 -15.79
CA SER A 344 25.82 32.26 -15.48
C SER A 344 26.42 30.88 -15.20
N ARG A 345 27.38 30.42 -16.01
CA ARG A 345 28.09 29.14 -15.80
C ARG A 345 28.82 29.13 -14.46
N LYS A 346 29.55 30.23 -14.14
CA LYS A 346 30.24 30.35 -12.85
C LYS A 346 29.26 30.37 -11.66
N ALA A 347 28.11 31.03 -11.81
CA ALA A 347 27.06 31.05 -10.79
C ALA A 347 26.40 29.68 -10.60
N SER A 348 26.46 28.80 -11.58
CA SER A 348 25.87 27.46 -11.56
C SER A 348 26.82 26.38 -11.01
N LEU A 349 28.05 26.72 -10.65
CA LEU A 349 28.97 25.76 -10.03
C LEU A 349 28.41 25.25 -8.69
N GLY A 350 28.51 23.96 -8.47
CA GLY A 350 27.95 23.27 -7.30
C GLY A 350 26.45 22.98 -7.38
N MET A 351 25.77 23.39 -8.47
CA MET A 351 24.39 22.97 -8.71
C MET A 351 24.32 21.51 -9.16
N PRO A 352 23.22 20.80 -8.88
CA PRO A 352 23.00 19.44 -9.36
C PRO A 352 22.90 19.41 -10.88
N ARG A 353 23.38 18.30 -11.47
CA ARG A 353 23.18 17.95 -12.87
C ARG A 353 22.61 16.54 -12.98
N TYR A 354 21.89 16.29 -14.03
CA TYR A 354 21.21 15.02 -14.27
C TYR A 354 21.60 14.52 -15.67
N TYR A 355 21.55 13.21 -15.88
CA TYR A 355 21.75 12.65 -17.20
C TYR A 355 20.58 13.02 -18.11
N ASP A 356 20.89 13.53 -19.30
CA ASP A 356 19.98 13.71 -20.42
C ASP A 356 19.90 12.37 -21.16
N ILE A 357 18.80 11.65 -20.96
CA ILE A 357 18.66 10.26 -21.44
C ILE A 357 18.35 10.23 -22.95
N ASN A 358 17.55 11.19 -23.42
CA ASN A 358 17.16 11.28 -24.83
C ASN A 358 18.05 12.24 -25.64
N ASN A 359 18.99 12.97 -24.99
CA ASN A 359 19.90 13.96 -25.55
C ASN A 359 19.20 15.14 -26.24
N ASP A 360 18.04 15.58 -25.72
CA ASP A 360 17.29 16.72 -26.27
C ASP A 360 17.69 18.09 -25.65
N GLY A 361 18.55 18.07 -24.64
CA GLY A 361 19.04 19.27 -23.94
C GLY A 361 18.08 19.84 -22.90
N SER A 362 17.00 19.13 -22.58
CA SER A 362 15.96 19.57 -21.66
C SER A 362 15.65 18.50 -20.62
N LEU A 363 15.57 18.87 -19.33
CA LEU A 363 15.16 17.93 -18.30
C LEU A 363 13.63 17.83 -18.27
N ASN A 364 13.10 16.68 -18.66
CA ASN A 364 11.67 16.42 -18.72
C ASN A 364 11.31 14.96 -18.40
N ASN A 365 10.05 14.57 -18.53
CA ASN A 365 9.62 13.21 -18.19
C ASN A 365 10.23 12.10 -19.06
N ASP A 366 10.79 12.43 -20.22
CA ASP A 366 11.45 11.48 -21.13
C ASP A 366 12.83 11.05 -20.61
N ASP A 367 13.38 11.80 -19.61
CA ASP A 367 14.62 11.47 -18.91
C ASP A 367 14.40 10.62 -17.67
N LEU A 368 13.14 10.30 -17.33
CA LEU A 368 12.85 9.47 -16.16
C LEU A 368 13.32 8.03 -16.38
N VAL A 369 14.04 7.50 -15.41
CA VAL A 369 14.50 6.11 -15.41
C VAL A 369 13.93 5.34 -14.23
N TYR A 370 13.81 4.03 -14.42
CA TYR A 370 13.40 3.13 -13.35
C TYR A 370 14.47 3.06 -12.26
N GLN A 371 14.08 3.43 -11.04
CA GLN A 371 14.97 3.53 -9.88
C GLN A 371 14.86 2.34 -8.91
N GLY A 372 13.97 1.43 -9.18
CA GLY A 372 13.71 0.28 -8.33
C GLY A 372 12.26 0.17 -7.90
N ASN A 373 11.97 -0.77 -7.03
CA ASN A 373 10.63 -1.10 -6.54
C ASN A 373 10.53 -0.80 -5.05
N ALA A 374 9.41 -0.24 -4.61
CA ALA A 374 9.12 -0.03 -3.19
C ALA A 374 8.78 -1.33 -2.44
N ASP A 375 8.34 -2.39 -3.14
CA ASP A 375 8.01 -3.66 -2.50
C ASP A 375 9.29 -4.42 -2.06
N PRO A 376 9.25 -5.09 -0.90
CA PRO A 376 10.37 -5.92 -0.46
C PRO A 376 10.48 -7.19 -1.28
N ASP A 377 11.72 -7.71 -1.42
CA ASP A 377 11.96 -9.03 -2.01
C ASP A 377 11.57 -10.15 -1.06
N LEU A 378 11.76 -9.95 0.24
CA LEU A 378 11.43 -10.93 1.28
C LEU A 378 10.94 -10.22 2.53
N TYR A 379 9.84 -10.71 3.10
CA TYR A 379 9.32 -10.17 4.36
C TYR A 379 8.65 -11.25 5.21
N GLY A 380 8.55 -10.98 6.50
CA GLY A 380 7.93 -11.91 7.43
C GLY A 380 8.19 -11.60 8.89
N GLY A 381 8.12 -12.66 9.71
CA GLY A 381 8.31 -12.54 11.15
C GLY A 381 8.85 -13.82 11.78
N LEU A 382 9.54 -13.66 12.89
CA LEU A 382 10.04 -14.74 13.72
C LEU A 382 9.62 -14.50 15.16
N GLN A 383 8.78 -15.38 15.70
CA GLN A 383 8.32 -15.35 17.07
C GLN A 383 8.84 -16.56 17.83
N ASN A 384 9.43 -16.32 18.99
CA ASN A 384 9.80 -17.36 19.93
C ASN A 384 9.03 -17.16 21.24
N ASN A 385 8.40 -18.21 21.75
CA ASN A 385 7.72 -18.21 23.04
C ASN A 385 8.37 -19.26 23.95
N PHE A 386 8.76 -18.82 25.13
CA PHE A 386 9.36 -19.64 26.18
C PHE A 386 8.44 -19.64 27.40
N ARG A 387 8.20 -20.81 27.97
CA ARG A 387 7.51 -20.94 29.25
C ARG A 387 8.41 -21.67 30.24
N PHE A 388 8.70 -21.03 31.33
CA PHE A 388 9.46 -21.56 32.49
C PHE A 388 8.52 -21.68 33.67
N GLY A 389 7.81 -22.80 33.78
CA GLY A 389 6.77 -22.99 34.79
C GLY A 389 5.65 -21.97 34.68
N ARG A 390 5.69 -20.92 35.51
CA ARG A 390 4.70 -19.82 35.54
C ARG A 390 5.18 -18.55 34.85
N LEU A 391 6.43 -18.49 34.42
CA LEU A 391 6.99 -17.39 33.66
C LEU A 391 6.83 -17.68 32.17
N ASN A 392 6.28 -16.71 31.42
CA ASN A 392 6.17 -16.74 29.97
C ASN A 392 7.01 -15.59 29.40
N VAL A 393 7.80 -15.88 28.36
CA VAL A 393 8.59 -14.89 27.64
C VAL A 393 8.30 -15.05 26.14
N GLY A 394 7.84 -13.99 25.53
CA GLY A 394 7.63 -13.89 24.06
C GLY A 394 8.62 -12.91 23.46
N ILE A 395 9.24 -13.26 22.33
CA ILE A 395 10.13 -12.38 21.58
C ILE A 395 9.69 -12.44 20.12
N TYR A 396 9.39 -11.29 19.53
CA TYR A 396 8.90 -11.19 18.16
C TYR A 396 9.73 -10.21 17.34
N PHE A 397 10.27 -10.72 16.24
CA PHE A 397 10.93 -9.95 15.22
C PHE A 397 10.07 -9.87 13.96
N THR A 398 10.10 -8.72 13.30
CA THR A 398 9.63 -8.56 11.93
C THR A 398 10.81 -8.16 11.04
N TYR A 399 10.78 -8.59 9.80
CA TYR A 399 11.80 -8.21 8.83
C TYR A 399 11.18 -7.92 7.47
N SER A 400 11.86 -7.04 6.73
CA SER A 400 11.56 -6.69 5.36
C SER A 400 12.89 -6.42 4.67
N LEU A 401 13.24 -7.25 3.70
CA LEU A 401 14.53 -7.22 3.02
C LEU A 401 14.29 -6.86 1.56
N GLY A 402 15.15 -6.02 1.01
CA GLY A 402 14.96 -5.46 -0.33
C GLY A 402 13.94 -4.32 -0.37
N GLY A 403 13.65 -3.87 -1.58
CA GLY A 403 12.83 -2.70 -1.85
C GLY A 403 13.56 -1.38 -1.59
N LYS A 404 12.99 -0.32 -2.13
CA LYS A 404 13.52 1.03 -2.06
C LYS A 404 12.59 1.94 -1.28
N ILE A 405 13.15 2.98 -0.66
CA ILE A 405 12.44 4.07 -0.02
C ILE A 405 12.92 5.39 -0.59
N TYR A 406 11.98 6.27 -0.87
CA TYR A 406 12.25 7.61 -1.33
C TYR A 406 12.21 8.57 -0.12
N ASN A 407 13.36 9.19 0.21
CA ASN A 407 13.43 10.23 1.23
C ASN A 407 13.07 11.58 0.62
N TYR A 408 11.77 11.84 0.54
CA TYR A 408 11.26 13.07 -0.07
C TYR A 408 11.56 14.33 0.77
N SER A 409 11.81 14.16 2.08
CA SER A 409 12.22 15.27 2.94
C SER A 409 13.56 15.88 2.50
N GLU A 410 14.44 15.09 1.89
CA GLU A 410 15.71 15.59 1.37
C GLU A 410 15.55 16.53 0.18
N LEU A 411 14.48 16.36 -0.62
CA LEU A 411 14.18 17.26 -1.74
C LEU A 411 14.00 18.71 -1.26
N TYR A 412 13.37 18.90 -0.09
CA TYR A 412 13.11 20.22 0.46
C TYR A 412 14.20 20.73 1.39
N MET A 413 14.89 19.84 2.08
CA MET A 413 15.83 20.23 3.13
C MET A 413 17.28 20.25 2.66
N ALA A 414 17.69 19.34 1.77
CA ALA A 414 19.06 19.29 1.32
C ALA A 414 19.36 20.48 0.37
N GLY A 415 20.32 21.30 0.76
CA GLY A 415 20.71 22.48 -0.02
C GLY A 415 19.82 23.73 0.18
N SER A 416 18.77 23.69 1.01
CA SER A 416 17.98 24.86 1.34
C SER A 416 18.85 25.95 1.98
N SER A 417 18.64 27.21 1.62
CA SER A 417 19.27 28.36 2.28
C SER A 417 18.47 28.88 3.48
N MET A 418 17.23 28.42 3.64
CA MET A 418 16.25 28.98 4.59
C MET A 418 15.90 28.03 5.74
N SER A 419 16.34 26.76 5.68
CA SER A 419 16.00 25.72 6.65
C SER A 419 17.23 25.09 7.28
N ASN A 420 17.03 24.42 8.41
CA ASN A 420 18.06 23.57 8.97
C ASN A 420 18.45 22.47 7.97
N GLN A 421 19.74 22.17 7.93
CA GLN A 421 20.31 21.21 7.00
C GLN A 421 20.60 19.86 7.67
N TYR A 422 20.61 18.80 6.89
CA TYR A 422 21.19 17.54 7.34
C TYR A 422 22.70 17.67 7.59
N ARG A 423 23.22 16.96 8.59
CA ARG A 423 24.65 17.01 8.95
C ARG A 423 25.57 16.67 7.77
N TYR A 424 25.17 15.77 6.87
CA TYR A 424 25.98 15.38 5.72
C TYR A 424 26.18 16.54 4.72
N MET A 425 25.34 17.58 4.77
CA MET A 425 25.50 18.79 3.96
C MET A 425 26.77 19.61 4.33
N LEU A 426 27.46 19.27 5.40
CA LEU A 426 28.80 19.78 5.67
C LEU A 426 29.82 19.37 4.59
N GLU A 427 29.55 18.23 3.93
CA GLU A 427 30.33 17.72 2.80
C GLU A 427 29.83 18.23 1.44
N ALA A 428 28.85 19.17 1.42
CA ALA A 428 28.33 19.77 0.20
C ALA A 428 29.43 20.51 -0.59
N TRP A 429 29.20 20.63 -1.89
CA TRP A 429 30.12 21.35 -2.77
C TRP A 429 30.39 22.78 -2.26
N HIS A 430 31.65 23.14 -2.20
CA HIS A 430 32.11 24.49 -1.86
C HIS A 430 33.41 24.76 -2.62
N PRO A 431 33.59 25.92 -3.25
CA PRO A 431 34.70 26.17 -4.17
C PRO A 431 36.09 26.03 -3.52
N VAL A 432 36.20 26.16 -2.20
CA VAL A 432 37.46 26.09 -1.45
C VAL A 432 37.55 24.82 -0.59
N ARG A 433 36.46 24.50 0.14
CA ARG A 433 36.49 23.40 1.13
C ARG A 433 36.29 22.03 0.48
N ASN A 434 35.32 21.90 -0.41
CA ASN A 434 34.92 20.63 -1.03
C ASN A 434 34.66 20.79 -2.53
N PRO A 435 35.62 21.22 -3.35
CA PRO A 435 35.41 21.53 -4.77
C PRO A 435 35.10 20.29 -5.63
N GLN A 436 35.38 19.08 -5.10
CA GLN A 436 35.09 17.81 -5.78
C GLN A 436 33.85 17.10 -5.27
N SER A 437 33.11 17.70 -4.33
CA SER A 437 31.92 17.07 -3.80
C SER A 437 30.85 16.88 -4.87
N ASN A 438 30.20 15.71 -4.81
CA ASN A 438 29.01 15.43 -5.60
C ASN A 438 27.71 15.82 -4.90
N LEU A 439 27.78 16.33 -3.66
CA LEU A 439 26.60 16.86 -2.98
C LEU A 439 26.38 18.30 -3.42
N PRO A 440 25.16 18.69 -3.77
CA PRO A 440 24.85 20.05 -4.22
C PRO A 440 25.21 21.10 -3.16
N ARG A 441 25.58 22.29 -3.62
CA ARG A 441 25.88 23.40 -2.73
C ARG A 441 24.66 23.87 -1.94
N ALA A 442 24.88 24.58 -0.84
CA ALA A 442 23.82 25.29 -0.14
C ALA A 442 23.16 26.35 -1.08
N GLY A 443 21.86 26.50 -0.99
CA GLY A 443 21.08 27.38 -1.85
C GLY A 443 20.74 26.82 -3.23
N ALA A 444 21.01 25.53 -3.49
CA ALA A 444 20.66 24.86 -4.75
C ALA A 444 19.33 24.10 -4.70
N VAL A 445 18.48 24.35 -3.71
CA VAL A 445 17.23 23.59 -3.48
C VAL A 445 16.28 23.63 -4.69
N ASP A 446 16.17 24.76 -5.37
CA ASP A 446 15.28 24.89 -6.52
C ASP A 446 15.74 24.11 -7.74
N ALA A 447 17.01 23.66 -7.76
CA ALA A 447 17.57 22.82 -8.79
C ALA A 447 17.46 21.31 -8.45
N HIS A 448 16.94 20.97 -7.26
CA HIS A 448 16.73 19.59 -6.86
C HIS A 448 15.45 19.04 -7.47
N VAL A 449 15.58 17.90 -8.12
CA VAL A 449 14.44 17.15 -8.67
C VAL A 449 14.49 15.71 -8.17
N PRO A 450 13.38 14.97 -8.22
CA PRO A 450 13.33 13.57 -7.81
C PRO A 450 14.39 12.73 -8.52
N SER A 451 15.32 12.15 -7.80
CA SER A 451 16.43 11.40 -8.37
C SER A 451 16.91 10.27 -7.47
N ASP A 452 17.80 9.44 -7.99
CA ASP A 452 18.45 8.35 -7.23
C ASP A 452 19.31 8.83 -6.06
N LEU A 453 19.66 10.12 -6.00
CA LEU A 453 20.32 10.73 -4.84
C LEU A 453 19.51 10.55 -3.54
N MET A 454 18.20 10.47 -3.62
CA MET A 454 17.27 10.44 -2.48
C MET A 454 16.61 9.07 -2.29
N ILE A 455 17.07 8.05 -3.04
CA ILE A 455 16.52 6.69 -2.98
C ILE A 455 17.46 5.76 -2.23
N TYR A 456 16.94 5.13 -1.18
CA TYR A 456 17.70 4.30 -0.25
C TYR A 456 17.20 2.87 -0.21
N ASP A 457 18.03 1.97 0.32
CA ASP A 457 17.65 0.59 0.66
C ASP A 457 16.70 0.61 1.86
N ALA A 458 15.51 0.05 1.68
CA ALA A 458 14.46 0.01 2.69
C ALA A 458 14.50 -1.24 3.59
N SER A 459 15.56 -2.03 3.51
CA SER A 459 15.71 -3.26 4.31
C SER A 459 15.82 -2.96 5.80
N TYR A 460 15.13 -3.77 6.59
CA TYR A 460 15.23 -3.72 8.06
C TYR A 460 14.91 -5.06 8.73
N ILE A 461 15.40 -5.20 9.95
CA ILE A 461 14.95 -6.17 10.96
C ILE A 461 14.54 -5.37 12.19
N ARG A 462 13.37 -5.65 12.75
CA ARG A 462 12.81 -4.94 13.92
C ARG A 462 12.54 -5.90 15.06
N LEU A 463 13.04 -5.59 16.23
CA LEU A 463 12.56 -6.18 17.47
C LEU A 463 11.21 -5.55 17.82
N LYS A 464 10.16 -6.22 17.32
CA LYS A 464 8.80 -5.69 17.31
C LYS A 464 8.16 -5.72 18.69
N ASN A 465 8.37 -6.84 19.43
CA ASN A 465 7.76 -7.00 20.74
C ASN A 465 8.60 -7.95 21.61
N ILE A 466 8.72 -7.61 22.91
CA ILE A 466 9.13 -8.53 23.97
C ILE A 466 8.03 -8.49 25.01
N THR A 467 7.52 -9.65 25.40
CA THR A 467 6.53 -9.80 26.48
C THR A 467 7.07 -10.71 27.55
N VAL A 468 6.96 -10.31 28.80
CA VAL A 468 7.29 -11.12 29.97
C VAL A 468 6.07 -11.16 30.88
N GLY A 469 5.54 -12.36 31.10
CA GLY A 469 4.36 -12.57 31.92
C GLY A 469 4.62 -13.57 33.05
N TYR A 470 4.14 -13.28 34.26
CA TYR A 470 4.23 -14.20 35.39
C TYR A 470 2.86 -14.41 36.00
N THR A 471 2.47 -15.68 36.18
CA THR A 471 1.19 -16.06 36.77
C THR A 471 1.35 -16.51 38.21
N PHE A 472 0.74 -15.80 39.16
CA PHE A 472 0.62 -16.16 40.56
C PHE A 472 -0.63 -17.00 40.78
N ASP A 473 -0.48 -18.25 41.13
CA ASP A 473 -1.59 -19.15 41.47
C ASP A 473 -2.02 -18.89 42.92
N LEU A 474 -3.22 -18.40 43.08
CA LEU A 474 -3.84 -18.09 44.37
C LEU A 474 -4.96 -19.07 44.73
N SER A 475 -5.17 -20.13 43.95
CA SER A 475 -6.26 -21.12 44.18
C SER A 475 -6.29 -21.75 45.58
N LYS A 476 -5.12 -21.83 46.23
CA LYS A 476 -5.00 -22.32 47.62
C LYS A 476 -5.10 -21.23 48.69
N ARG A 477 -5.08 -19.93 48.30
CA ARG A 477 -5.01 -18.79 49.22
C ARG A 477 -6.25 -17.91 49.19
N SER A 478 -6.99 -17.90 48.09
CA SER A 478 -8.20 -17.11 47.91
C SER A 478 -9.35 -17.96 47.41
N LYS A 479 -10.55 -17.70 47.93
CA LYS A 479 -11.80 -18.31 47.45
C LYS A 479 -12.40 -17.56 46.26
N PHE A 480 -11.94 -16.31 46.01
CA PHE A 480 -12.50 -15.41 45.01
C PHE A 480 -11.59 -15.24 43.78
N ILE A 481 -10.26 -15.32 43.98
CA ILE A 481 -9.30 -15.11 42.88
C ILE A 481 -8.50 -16.40 42.72
N ARG A 482 -8.59 -17.01 41.55
CA ARG A 482 -7.87 -18.21 41.17
C ARG A 482 -6.41 -17.93 40.86
N ASP A 483 -6.16 -16.93 40.03
CA ASP A 483 -4.80 -16.52 39.70
C ASP A 483 -4.73 -15.03 39.30
N ILE A 484 -3.52 -14.48 39.42
CA ILE A 484 -3.15 -13.14 38.98
C ILE A 484 -2.01 -13.29 37.97
N THR A 485 -2.17 -12.79 36.76
CA THR A 485 -1.09 -12.71 35.76
C THR A 485 -0.67 -11.26 35.58
N LEU A 486 0.61 -11.00 35.82
CA LEU A 486 1.25 -9.73 35.57
C LEU A 486 2.00 -9.85 34.22
N ASN A 487 1.73 -8.95 33.29
CA ASN A 487 2.42 -8.90 32.01
C ASN A 487 3.09 -7.54 31.82
N LEU A 488 4.32 -7.58 31.35
CA LEU A 488 5.08 -6.44 30.87
C LEU A 488 5.37 -6.67 29.38
N SER A 489 4.93 -5.77 28.52
CA SER A 489 5.16 -5.82 27.09
C SER A 489 5.88 -4.56 26.66
N ALA A 490 6.89 -4.71 25.82
CA ALA A 490 7.64 -3.59 25.25
C ALA A 490 7.66 -3.71 23.71
N GLU A 491 7.26 -2.66 23.02
CA GLU A 491 7.11 -2.64 21.58
C GLU A 491 8.11 -1.69 20.89
N ASN A 492 8.48 -2.04 19.67
CA ASN A 492 9.37 -1.24 18.79
C ASN A 492 10.71 -0.88 19.46
N LEU A 493 11.29 -1.83 20.20
CA LEU A 493 12.47 -1.57 21.04
C LEU A 493 13.69 -1.20 20.20
N HIS A 494 13.92 -1.87 19.08
CA HIS A 494 15.04 -1.63 18.21
C HIS A 494 14.75 -1.96 16.75
N ILE A 495 15.39 -1.22 15.84
CA ILE A 495 15.36 -1.49 14.41
C ILE A 495 16.80 -1.45 13.85
N TRP A 496 17.20 -2.52 13.18
CA TRP A 496 18.41 -2.59 12.38
C TRP A 496 18.04 -2.26 10.94
N LYS A 497 18.62 -1.23 10.36
CA LYS A 497 18.27 -0.70 9.04
C LYS A 497 19.48 -0.05 8.36
N LYS A 498 19.43 0.04 7.03
CA LYS A 498 20.40 0.80 6.24
C LYS A 498 19.94 2.22 5.92
N TYR A 499 18.62 2.44 5.94
CA TYR A 499 18.01 3.73 5.69
C TYR A 499 18.44 4.76 6.74
N ASN A 500 18.86 5.95 6.30
CA ASN A 500 19.36 7.02 7.17
C ASN A 500 18.25 7.84 7.86
N GLY A 501 16.99 7.82 7.34
CA GLY A 501 15.82 8.43 7.98
C GLY A 501 15.38 7.69 9.24
N PHE A 502 14.25 8.08 9.84
CA PHE A 502 13.79 7.52 11.12
C PHE A 502 13.36 6.05 11.01
N ASP A 503 12.49 5.74 10.07
CA ASP A 503 11.89 4.40 9.92
C ASP A 503 11.70 4.06 8.44
N PRO A 504 12.26 2.95 7.92
CA PRO A 504 12.05 2.54 6.51
C PRO A 504 10.66 1.95 6.24
N ASP A 505 9.88 1.66 7.29
CA ASP A 505 8.51 1.13 7.22
C ASP A 505 7.50 2.27 7.38
N VAL A 506 7.63 3.27 6.51
CA VAL A 506 6.77 4.45 6.47
C VAL A 506 6.11 4.61 5.11
N SER A 507 4.96 5.29 5.12
CA SER A 507 4.28 5.82 3.96
C SER A 507 3.55 7.07 4.43
N THR A 508 4.04 8.23 4.04
CA THR A 508 3.57 9.51 4.60
C THR A 508 2.17 9.85 4.16
N ASP A 509 1.79 9.46 2.95
CA ASP A 509 0.43 9.66 2.44
C ASP A 509 -0.34 8.34 2.46
N SER A 510 -1.12 8.16 3.55
CA SER A 510 -1.99 6.99 3.70
C SER A 510 -3.28 7.09 2.85
N SER A 511 -3.60 8.27 2.32
CA SER A 511 -4.77 8.47 1.47
C SER A 511 -4.58 7.91 0.07
N ASP A 512 -3.32 7.79 -0.37
CA ASP A 512 -2.95 7.21 -1.64
C ASP A 512 -2.14 5.92 -1.46
N SER A 513 -2.81 4.79 -1.71
CA SER A 513 -2.23 3.44 -1.55
C SER A 513 -1.04 3.17 -2.48
N ALA A 514 -0.83 4.00 -3.47
CA ALA A 514 0.26 3.85 -4.44
C ALA A 514 1.55 4.57 -4.03
N LEU A 515 1.51 5.50 -3.02
CA LEU A 515 2.70 6.15 -2.46
C LEU A 515 3.36 5.28 -1.38
N ARG A 516 3.71 4.06 -1.69
CA ARG A 516 4.41 3.20 -0.75
C ARG A 516 5.86 3.65 -0.58
N ARG A 517 6.33 3.69 0.68
CA ARG A 517 7.70 4.00 1.06
C ARG A 517 8.19 5.36 0.56
N VAL A 518 7.35 6.37 0.73
CA VAL A 518 7.74 7.79 0.64
C VAL A 518 7.84 8.34 2.06
N ASP A 519 9.01 8.85 2.41
CA ASP A 519 9.24 9.52 3.69
C ASP A 519 9.24 11.04 3.49
N LEU A 520 8.12 11.68 3.83
CA LEU A 520 7.96 13.14 3.88
C LEU A 520 7.84 13.58 5.34
N GLY A 521 8.89 13.36 6.13
CA GLY A 521 8.91 13.69 7.55
C GLY A 521 7.98 12.83 8.40
N ALA A 522 7.84 11.55 8.04
CA ALA A 522 7.00 10.61 8.78
C ALA A 522 7.46 10.50 10.25
N TYR A 523 6.50 10.61 11.17
CA TYR A 523 6.79 10.48 12.59
C TYR A 523 7.25 9.05 12.92
N PRO A 524 8.36 8.88 13.65
CA PRO A 524 8.88 7.55 13.97
C PRO A 524 7.91 6.78 14.87
N LYS A 525 7.84 5.46 14.67
CA LYS A 525 7.00 4.59 15.51
C LYS A 525 7.45 4.67 16.98
N PRO A 526 6.56 4.96 17.93
CA PRO A 526 6.93 5.11 19.33
C PRO A 526 7.37 3.78 19.94
N ARG A 527 8.28 3.84 20.89
CA ARG A 527 8.52 2.74 21.82
C ARG A 527 7.44 2.77 22.87
N THR A 528 6.75 1.66 23.05
CA THR A 528 5.64 1.56 23.98
C THR A 528 5.93 0.49 25.03
N ILE A 529 5.73 0.82 26.29
CA ILE A 529 5.82 -0.14 27.39
C ILE A 529 4.43 -0.23 28.02
N VAL A 530 3.88 -1.44 28.07
CA VAL A 530 2.55 -1.71 28.60
C VAL A 530 2.69 -2.67 29.76
N PHE A 531 2.16 -2.27 30.92
CA PHE A 531 1.96 -3.15 32.06
C PHE A 531 0.49 -3.52 32.17
N SER A 532 0.19 -4.81 32.30
CA SER A 532 -1.17 -5.29 32.45
C SER A 532 -1.29 -6.29 33.59
N ILE A 533 -2.42 -6.24 34.28
CA ILE A 533 -2.80 -7.17 35.34
C ILE A 533 -4.07 -7.88 34.90
N GLN A 534 -4.02 -9.19 34.81
CA GLN A 534 -5.18 -10.03 34.53
C GLN A 534 -5.56 -10.83 35.79
N LEU A 535 -6.79 -10.70 36.20
CA LEU A 535 -7.38 -11.44 37.31
C LEU A 535 -8.30 -12.50 36.75
N ARG A 536 -8.18 -13.74 37.28
CA ARG A 536 -9.10 -14.83 36.96
C ARG A 536 -9.77 -15.30 38.25
N TYR A 537 -11.07 -15.28 38.27
CA TYR A 537 -11.94 -15.66 39.37
C TYR A 537 -12.21 -17.15 39.37
#